data_7df53abc1eac725e928601c48e538839
#
_entry.id   7df53abc1eac725e928601c48e538839
#
_cell.length_a   1.000
_cell.length_b   1.000
_cell.length_c   1.000
_cell.angle_alpha   90.00
_cell.angle_beta   90.00
_cell.angle_gamma   90.00
#
_symmetry.space_group_name_H-M   'P 1'
#
loop_
_entity.id
_entity.type
_entity.pdbx_description
1 polymer ?
#
loop_
_entity_poly.entity_id
_entity_poly.type
_entity_poly.pdbx_seq_one_letter_code
_entity_poly.pdbx_strand_id
1 'polypeptide(L)'
;MPIDHVLKLYSESVRSPYLHYGFWDNPESVNASEFTLNEMVKAQGRYIEHLVSFIPEDVKTVLDVGAGIGGNSSYLLSKGYEVEALSPDEYQEKVFAEKYNGEVKFYRSKFEDFKPEKKYDLVLESESACYIQIEPGWETARKTIRDGGYLLASDYFLHHNDGSGDWHVKAAHDEKVYMETAEKYGLKLIREYDQTENTMPTLDGVKAFM
;
A
#
# COMPACT_ATOMS: atom_id res chain seq x y z
N MET A 1 6.14 5.73 16.20
CA MET A 1 6.88 6.83 15.54
C MET A 1 6.14 8.13 15.80
N PRO A 2 6.80 9.30 15.71
CA PRO A 2 6.10 10.56 15.71
C PRO A 2 5.15 10.67 14.51
N ILE A 3 4.20 11.59 14.59
CA ILE A 3 3.23 11.88 13.53
C ILE A 3 3.95 12.27 12.24
N ASP A 4 3.59 11.64 11.13
CA ASP A 4 3.98 12.12 9.81
C ASP A 4 3.12 13.33 9.43
N HIS A 5 3.70 14.51 9.58
CA HIS A 5 3.00 15.77 9.33
C HIS A 5 2.65 15.98 7.85
N VAL A 6 3.40 15.38 6.93
CA VAL A 6 3.15 15.48 5.48
C VAL A 6 1.93 14.66 5.13
N LEU A 7 1.87 13.39 5.55
CA LEU A 7 0.72 12.52 5.33
C LEU A 7 -0.53 13.07 6.03
N LYS A 8 -0.38 13.63 7.24
CA LYS A 8 -1.48 14.28 7.93
C LYS A 8 -2.04 15.45 7.13
N LEU A 9 -1.17 16.38 6.68
CA LEU A 9 -1.58 17.53 5.88
C LEU A 9 -2.26 17.09 4.59
N TYR A 10 -1.70 16.07 3.92
CA TYR A 10 -2.28 15.51 2.71
C TYR A 10 -3.69 14.98 2.96
N SER A 11 -3.89 14.16 4.01
CA SER A 11 -5.19 13.58 4.34
C SER A 11 -6.26 14.64 4.65
N GLU A 12 -5.88 15.69 5.37
CA GLU A 12 -6.77 16.79 5.75
C GLU A 12 -7.12 17.72 4.57
N SER A 13 -6.17 17.90 3.63
CA SER A 13 -6.33 18.78 2.47
C SER A 13 -7.12 18.12 1.34
N VAL A 14 -6.78 16.90 0.99
CA VAL A 14 -7.40 16.15 -0.11
C VAL A 14 -8.78 15.60 0.29
N ARG A 15 -8.95 15.31 1.56
CA ARG A 15 -10.18 14.70 2.12
C ARG A 15 -10.56 13.39 1.43
N SER A 16 -9.56 12.69 0.91
CA SER A 16 -9.72 11.33 0.40
C SER A 16 -9.63 10.33 1.56
N PRO A 17 -10.34 9.20 1.51
CA PRO A 17 -10.12 8.10 2.43
C PRO A 17 -8.79 7.37 2.18
N TYR A 18 -8.10 7.67 1.07
CA TYR A 18 -6.89 7.00 0.61
C TYR A 18 -5.68 7.94 0.65
N LEU A 19 -4.50 7.36 0.86
CA LEU A 19 -3.21 8.07 0.83
C LEU A 19 -2.32 7.65 -0.36
N HIS A 20 -2.74 6.63 -1.11
CA HIS A 20 -2.04 6.11 -2.29
C HIS A 20 -2.45 6.87 -3.58
N TYR A 21 -1.78 6.55 -4.68
CA TYR A 21 -2.10 7.08 -6.01
C TYR A 21 -3.45 6.60 -6.53
N GLY A 22 -3.88 7.20 -7.62
CA GLY A 22 -5.03 6.76 -8.37
C GLY A 22 -4.64 5.78 -9.49
N PHE A 23 -5.60 4.97 -9.93
CA PHE A 23 -5.51 4.16 -11.14
C PHE A 23 -6.41 4.78 -12.22
N TRP A 24 -5.82 5.06 -13.38
CA TRP A 24 -6.46 5.72 -14.50
C TRP A 24 -6.58 4.74 -15.66
N ASP A 25 -7.82 4.35 -16.00
CA ASP A 25 -8.08 3.36 -17.05
C ASP A 25 -7.59 3.82 -18.44
N ASN A 26 -7.63 5.13 -18.69
CA ASN A 26 -7.16 5.77 -19.93
C ASN A 26 -6.17 6.90 -19.56
N PRO A 27 -4.95 6.58 -19.17
CA PRO A 27 -3.99 7.55 -18.66
C PRO A 27 -3.66 8.66 -19.68
N GLU A 28 -3.62 8.34 -20.97
CA GLU A 28 -3.37 9.28 -22.06
C GLU A 28 -4.46 10.33 -22.24
N SER A 29 -5.66 10.10 -21.72
CA SER A 29 -6.78 11.04 -21.78
C SER A 29 -6.80 12.05 -20.64
N VAL A 30 -5.94 11.88 -19.64
CA VAL A 30 -5.92 12.74 -18.45
C VAL A 30 -5.21 14.04 -18.76
N ASN A 31 -5.95 15.16 -18.70
CA ASN A 31 -5.41 16.49 -18.88
C ASN A 31 -5.02 17.09 -17.50
N ALA A 32 -3.74 17.24 -17.24
CA ALA A 32 -3.26 17.78 -15.96
C ALA A 32 -3.81 19.21 -15.66
N SER A 33 -4.13 20.02 -16.68
CA SER A 33 -4.70 21.36 -16.49
C SER A 33 -6.19 21.35 -16.08
N GLU A 34 -6.88 20.23 -16.27
CA GLU A 34 -8.29 20.01 -15.91
C GLU A 34 -8.46 19.05 -14.73
N PHE A 35 -7.34 18.59 -14.16
CA PHE A 35 -7.31 17.63 -13.06
C PHE A 35 -8.01 18.19 -11.82
N THR A 36 -8.90 17.41 -11.22
CA THR A 36 -9.62 17.80 -10.02
C THR A 36 -9.38 16.80 -8.88
N LEU A 37 -9.48 17.28 -7.64
CA LEU A 37 -9.40 16.41 -6.46
C LEU A 37 -10.48 15.32 -6.48
N ASN A 38 -11.66 15.61 -7.03
CA ASN A 38 -12.75 14.63 -7.13
C ASN A 38 -12.39 13.50 -8.09
N GLU A 39 -11.74 13.79 -9.21
CA GLU A 39 -11.26 12.77 -10.15
C GLU A 39 -10.14 11.95 -9.52
N MET A 40 -9.24 12.58 -8.77
CA MET A 40 -8.21 11.89 -8.02
C MET A 40 -8.80 10.89 -7.01
N VAL A 41 -9.79 11.30 -6.22
CA VAL A 41 -10.47 10.41 -5.26
C VAL A 41 -11.13 9.23 -5.97
N LYS A 42 -11.75 9.44 -7.13
CA LYS A 42 -12.31 8.35 -7.95
C LYS A 42 -11.23 7.41 -8.47
N ALA A 43 -10.10 7.97 -8.93
CA ALA A 43 -8.97 7.17 -9.39
C ALA A 43 -8.34 6.35 -8.25
N GLN A 44 -8.27 6.91 -7.05
CA GLN A 44 -7.85 6.16 -5.86
C GLN A 44 -8.81 5.01 -5.51
N GLY A 45 -10.11 5.21 -5.68
CA GLY A 45 -11.10 4.13 -5.58
C GLY A 45 -10.87 3.02 -6.61
N ARG A 46 -10.56 3.36 -7.87
CA ARG A 46 -10.20 2.38 -8.90
C ARG A 46 -8.90 1.66 -8.61
N TYR A 47 -7.93 2.34 -8.01
CA TYR A 47 -6.67 1.72 -7.59
C TYR A 47 -6.89 0.57 -6.62
N ILE A 48 -7.64 0.77 -5.54
CA ILE A 48 -7.91 -0.32 -4.59
C ILE A 48 -8.79 -1.41 -5.21
N GLU A 49 -9.72 -1.06 -6.09
CA GLU A 49 -10.51 -2.03 -6.84
C GLU A 49 -9.63 -2.91 -7.72
N HIS A 50 -8.70 -2.29 -8.47
CA HIS A 50 -7.74 -3.00 -9.28
C HIS A 50 -6.85 -3.90 -8.42
N LEU A 51 -6.29 -3.38 -7.33
CA LEU A 51 -5.42 -4.13 -6.42
C LEU A 51 -6.14 -5.35 -5.82
N VAL A 52 -7.39 -5.20 -5.38
CA VAL A 52 -8.19 -6.31 -4.84
C VAL A 52 -8.49 -7.38 -5.89
N SER A 53 -8.50 -7.04 -7.18
CA SER A 53 -8.68 -8.03 -8.26
C SER A 53 -7.54 -9.05 -8.37
N PHE A 54 -6.42 -8.80 -7.70
CA PHE A 54 -5.29 -9.74 -7.61
C PHE A 54 -5.40 -10.70 -6.42
N ILE A 55 -6.32 -10.46 -5.49
CA ILE A 55 -6.47 -11.30 -4.30
C ILE A 55 -7.11 -12.63 -4.70
N PRO A 56 -6.48 -13.78 -4.38
CA PRO A 56 -7.05 -15.09 -4.65
C PRO A 56 -8.36 -15.34 -3.89
N GLU A 57 -9.24 -16.17 -4.46
CA GLU A 57 -10.58 -16.45 -3.92
C GLU A 57 -10.58 -17.16 -2.56
N ASP A 58 -9.49 -17.85 -2.22
CA ASP A 58 -9.34 -18.56 -0.95
C ASP A 58 -8.92 -17.68 0.22
N VAL A 59 -8.62 -16.38 -0.02
CA VAL A 59 -8.27 -15.38 0.99
C VAL A 59 -9.50 -14.96 1.75
N LYS A 60 -9.41 -14.94 3.09
CA LYS A 60 -10.44 -14.44 4.01
C LYS A 60 -9.87 -13.39 4.97
N THR A 61 -8.68 -13.62 5.48
CA THR A 61 -8.04 -12.78 6.50
C THR A 61 -6.90 -11.98 5.88
N VAL A 62 -6.91 -10.66 6.07
CA VAL A 62 -5.94 -9.72 5.50
C VAL A 62 -5.29 -8.90 6.61
N LEU A 63 -3.97 -8.80 6.60
CA LEU A 63 -3.23 -7.79 7.34
C LEU A 63 -2.88 -6.65 6.36
N ASP A 64 -3.48 -5.48 6.57
CA ASP A 64 -3.23 -4.25 5.80
C ASP A 64 -2.03 -3.51 6.42
N VAL A 65 -0.87 -3.62 5.78
CA VAL A 65 0.41 -3.08 6.26
C VAL A 65 0.65 -1.70 5.67
N GLY A 66 0.89 -0.72 6.54
CA GLY A 66 0.91 0.69 6.13
C GLY A 66 -0.49 1.21 5.85
N ALA A 67 -1.48 0.77 6.61
CA ALA A 67 -2.91 0.97 6.37
C ALA A 67 -3.38 2.44 6.25
N GLY A 68 -2.50 3.40 6.49
CA GLY A 68 -2.82 4.82 6.39
C GLY A 68 -3.99 5.19 7.29
N ILE A 69 -4.96 5.89 6.73
CA ILE A 69 -6.20 6.29 7.42
C ILE A 69 -7.34 5.29 7.18
N GLY A 70 -7.02 4.07 6.74
CA GLY A 70 -7.96 2.96 6.62
C GLY A 70 -8.86 3.00 5.40
N GLY A 71 -8.45 3.62 4.31
CA GLY A 71 -9.20 3.59 3.05
C GLY A 71 -9.28 2.18 2.48
N ASN A 72 -8.13 1.53 2.29
CA ASN A 72 -8.03 0.17 1.80
C ASN A 72 -8.73 -0.82 2.73
N SER A 73 -8.52 -0.68 4.04
CA SER A 73 -9.20 -1.51 5.04
C SER A 73 -10.73 -1.43 4.92
N SER A 74 -11.30 -0.22 4.71
CA SER A 74 -12.75 -0.05 4.50
C SER A 74 -13.24 -0.76 3.24
N TYR A 75 -12.48 -0.65 2.15
CA TYR A 75 -12.83 -1.32 0.90
C TYR A 75 -12.79 -2.84 1.06
N LEU A 76 -11.75 -3.39 1.66
CA LEU A 76 -11.62 -4.83 1.93
C LEU A 76 -12.77 -5.36 2.81
N LEU A 77 -13.11 -4.66 3.90
CA LEU A 77 -14.27 -4.99 4.74
C LEU A 77 -15.57 -5.02 3.95
N SER A 78 -15.77 -4.05 3.04
CA SER A 78 -16.95 -4.01 2.17
C SER A 78 -17.05 -5.18 1.20
N LYS A 79 -15.92 -5.84 0.91
CA LYS A 79 -15.83 -7.05 0.08
C LYS A 79 -15.93 -8.34 0.90
N GLY A 80 -16.08 -8.24 2.22
CA GLY A 80 -16.28 -9.38 3.12
C GLY A 80 -15.00 -9.99 3.68
N TYR A 81 -13.85 -9.34 3.52
CA TYR A 81 -12.62 -9.79 4.17
C TYR A 81 -12.61 -9.44 5.66
N GLU A 82 -11.97 -10.28 6.46
CA GLU A 82 -11.59 -9.96 7.82
C GLU A 82 -10.27 -9.19 7.81
N VAL A 83 -10.26 -7.96 8.28
CA VAL A 83 -9.12 -7.06 8.17
C VAL A 83 -8.58 -6.70 9.54
N GLU A 84 -7.27 -6.80 9.70
CA GLU A 84 -6.51 -6.13 10.74
C GLU A 84 -5.48 -5.20 10.09
N ALA A 85 -5.11 -4.14 10.77
CA ALA A 85 -4.31 -3.07 10.20
C ALA A 85 -3.05 -2.81 11.01
N LEU A 86 -2.01 -2.35 10.34
CA LEU A 86 -0.73 -2.03 10.96
C LEU A 86 -0.14 -0.75 10.36
N SER A 87 0.31 0.15 11.24
CA SER A 87 1.15 1.28 10.88
C SER A 87 1.90 1.80 12.11
N PRO A 88 3.11 2.35 11.96
CA PRO A 88 3.84 2.92 13.08
C PRO A 88 3.39 4.34 13.47
N ASP A 89 2.53 4.98 12.69
CA ASP A 89 2.15 6.38 12.84
C ASP A 89 1.03 6.58 13.87
N GLU A 90 1.23 7.52 14.80
CA GLU A 90 0.29 7.81 15.89
C GLU A 90 -0.99 8.51 15.40
N TYR A 91 -0.87 9.36 14.37
CA TYR A 91 -2.04 10.04 13.81
C TYR A 91 -2.96 9.03 13.11
N GLN A 92 -2.38 8.12 12.34
CA GLN A 92 -3.13 7.05 11.67
C GLN A 92 -3.86 6.16 12.68
N GLU A 93 -3.20 5.78 13.78
CA GLU A 93 -3.85 5.03 14.87
C GLU A 93 -5.10 5.74 15.40
N LYS A 94 -5.00 7.06 15.65
CA LYS A 94 -6.14 7.86 16.14
C LYS A 94 -7.29 7.90 15.13
N VAL A 95 -6.98 8.19 13.86
CA VAL A 95 -7.98 8.21 12.79
C VAL A 95 -8.65 6.85 12.64
N PHE A 96 -7.86 5.78 12.75
CA PHE A 96 -8.37 4.41 12.68
C PHE A 96 -9.30 4.09 13.84
N ALA A 97 -8.91 4.45 15.06
CA ALA A 97 -9.73 4.25 16.27
C ALA A 97 -11.08 4.99 16.19
N GLU A 98 -11.06 6.24 15.72
CA GLU A 98 -12.26 7.06 15.52
C GLU A 98 -13.17 6.48 14.43
N LYS A 99 -12.58 6.02 13.32
CA LYS A 99 -13.30 5.51 12.15
C LYS A 99 -13.99 4.17 12.41
N TYR A 100 -13.31 3.25 13.09
CA TYR A 100 -13.76 1.87 13.25
C TYR A 100 -14.28 1.55 14.65
N ASN A 101 -14.16 2.47 15.60
CA ASN A 101 -14.64 2.31 17.00
C ASN A 101 -14.24 0.96 17.62
N GLY A 102 -13.02 0.47 17.30
CA GLY A 102 -12.49 -0.81 17.80
C GLY A 102 -12.95 -2.06 17.05
N GLU A 103 -13.76 -1.95 15.99
CA GLU A 103 -14.20 -3.08 15.17
C GLU A 103 -13.06 -3.68 14.33
N VAL A 104 -12.08 -2.86 13.97
CA VAL A 104 -10.86 -3.29 13.25
C VAL A 104 -9.67 -3.16 14.18
N LYS A 105 -8.97 -4.25 14.42
CA LYS A 105 -7.77 -4.26 15.25
C LYS A 105 -6.65 -3.52 14.52
N PHE A 106 -6.05 -2.57 15.23
CA PHE A 106 -4.91 -1.80 14.73
C PHE A 106 -3.68 -2.05 15.59
N TYR A 107 -2.55 -2.31 14.92
CA TYR A 107 -1.26 -2.49 15.56
C TYR A 107 -0.37 -1.29 15.28
N ARG A 108 -0.01 -0.53 16.31
CA ARG A 108 0.96 0.55 16.17
C ARG A 108 2.38 0.01 16.21
N SER A 109 2.88 -0.47 15.08
CA SER A 109 4.21 -1.04 14.91
C SER A 109 4.73 -0.80 13.51
N LYS A 110 6.05 -0.82 13.35
CA LYS A 110 6.66 -1.10 12.05
C LYS A 110 6.44 -2.56 11.70
N PHE A 111 6.38 -2.87 10.41
CA PHE A 111 6.18 -4.25 9.99
C PHE A 111 7.36 -5.14 10.39
N GLU A 112 8.58 -4.65 10.31
CA GLU A 112 9.79 -5.38 10.70
C GLU A 112 9.79 -5.78 12.19
N ASP A 113 9.13 -5.01 13.04
CA ASP A 113 9.04 -5.24 14.48
C ASP A 113 7.74 -5.97 14.89
N PHE A 114 6.85 -6.24 13.92
CA PHE A 114 5.55 -6.83 14.18
C PHE A 114 5.68 -8.29 14.65
N LYS A 115 4.95 -8.61 15.69
CA LYS A 115 4.85 -9.98 16.24
C LYS A 115 3.43 -10.48 16.06
N PRO A 116 3.16 -11.28 15.01
CA PRO A 116 1.81 -11.73 14.72
C PRO A 116 1.29 -12.66 15.82
N GLU A 117 0.07 -12.40 16.29
CA GLU A 117 -0.63 -13.29 17.24
C GLU A 117 -1.32 -14.45 16.52
N LYS A 118 -1.57 -14.31 15.22
CA LYS A 118 -2.14 -15.30 14.33
C LYS A 118 -1.49 -15.26 12.97
N LYS A 119 -1.82 -16.21 12.11
CA LYS A 119 -1.45 -16.21 10.70
C LYS A 119 -2.58 -15.59 9.86
N TYR A 120 -2.19 -14.93 8.76
CA TYR A 120 -3.12 -14.32 7.80
C TYR A 120 -3.05 -15.07 6.45
N ASP A 121 -4.14 -15.05 5.72
CA ASP A 121 -4.18 -15.55 4.34
C ASP A 121 -3.39 -14.61 3.42
N LEU A 122 -3.47 -13.29 3.67
CA LEU A 122 -2.83 -12.27 2.88
C LEU A 122 -2.18 -11.20 3.76
N VAL A 123 -0.96 -10.80 3.41
CA VAL A 123 -0.35 -9.53 3.80
C VAL A 123 -0.47 -8.60 2.61
N LEU A 124 -1.08 -7.43 2.80
CA LEU A 124 -1.23 -6.39 1.79
C LEU A 124 -0.28 -5.23 2.10
N GLU A 125 0.56 -4.86 1.13
CA GLU A 125 1.45 -3.70 1.16
C GLU A 125 1.07 -2.78 -0.01
N SER A 126 0.26 -1.76 0.26
CA SER A 126 -0.20 -0.81 -0.74
C SER A 126 0.50 0.54 -0.55
N GLU A 127 1.50 0.81 -1.39
CA GLU A 127 2.42 1.97 -1.30
C GLU A 127 3.06 2.10 0.09
N SER A 128 3.45 0.97 0.64
CA SER A 128 4.05 0.88 1.97
C SER A 128 5.30 0.00 2.01
N ALA A 129 5.51 -0.89 1.03
CA ALA A 129 6.68 -1.74 0.92
C ALA A 129 7.98 -0.93 0.89
N CYS A 130 7.98 0.23 0.21
CA CYS A 130 9.13 1.11 0.10
C CYS A 130 9.66 1.63 1.44
N TYR A 131 8.85 1.64 2.50
CA TYR A 131 9.26 2.05 3.85
C TYR A 131 9.74 0.90 4.72
N ILE A 132 9.60 -0.35 4.27
CA ILE A 132 9.91 -1.57 5.00
C ILE A 132 11.31 -2.04 4.58
N GLN A 133 12.19 -2.34 5.53
CA GLN A 133 13.50 -2.90 5.20
C GLN A 133 13.33 -4.29 4.57
N ILE A 134 13.96 -4.52 3.42
CA ILE A 134 13.71 -5.71 2.59
C ILE A 134 13.87 -7.01 3.40
N GLU A 135 15.06 -7.27 3.97
CA GLU A 135 15.32 -8.55 4.66
C GLU A 135 14.47 -8.74 5.93
N PRO A 136 14.39 -7.77 6.88
CA PRO A 136 13.52 -7.89 8.05
C PRO A 136 12.02 -7.95 7.69
N GLY A 137 11.60 -7.25 6.63
CA GLY A 137 10.23 -7.29 6.13
C GLY A 137 9.84 -8.69 5.66
N TRP A 138 10.66 -9.31 4.81
CA TRP A 138 10.42 -10.68 4.34
C TRP A 138 10.47 -11.73 5.45
N GLU A 139 11.39 -11.58 6.42
CA GLU A 139 11.42 -12.42 7.61
C GLU A 139 10.11 -12.34 8.39
N THR A 140 9.57 -11.13 8.55
CA THR A 140 8.30 -10.91 9.25
C THR A 140 7.12 -11.40 8.42
N ALA A 141 7.12 -11.17 7.11
CA ALA A 141 6.10 -11.69 6.19
C ALA A 141 5.99 -13.22 6.30
N ARG A 142 7.13 -13.93 6.30
CA ARG A 142 7.13 -15.39 6.45
C ARG A 142 6.54 -15.88 7.79
N LYS A 143 6.71 -15.09 8.85
CA LYS A 143 6.12 -15.39 10.17
C LYS A 143 4.63 -15.06 10.22
N THR A 144 4.18 -14.10 9.43
CA THR A 144 2.83 -13.53 9.43
C THR A 144 1.88 -14.30 8.53
N ILE A 145 2.36 -14.72 7.36
CA ILE A 145 1.57 -15.43 6.35
C ILE A 145 1.42 -16.91 6.72
N ARG A 146 0.22 -17.48 6.56
CA ARG A 146 0.02 -18.92 6.69
C ARG A 146 0.74 -19.70 5.60
N ASP A 147 0.89 -21.00 5.77
CA ASP A 147 1.39 -21.85 4.69
C ASP A 147 0.39 -21.84 3.53
N GLY A 148 0.91 -21.59 2.32
CA GLY A 148 0.09 -21.38 1.12
C GLY A 148 -0.67 -20.05 1.06
N GLY A 149 -0.39 -19.11 1.96
CA GLY A 149 -0.92 -17.75 1.89
C GLY A 149 -0.07 -16.82 1.02
N TYR A 150 -0.44 -15.54 0.97
CA TYR A 150 0.03 -14.61 -0.06
C TYR A 150 0.59 -13.33 0.55
N LEU A 151 1.47 -12.67 -0.20
CA LEU A 151 1.79 -11.25 -0.05
C LEU A 151 1.44 -10.56 -1.37
N LEU A 152 0.70 -9.45 -1.28
CA LEU A 152 0.40 -8.57 -2.39
C LEU A 152 1.03 -7.21 -2.12
N ALA A 153 2.07 -6.87 -2.88
CA ALA A 153 2.70 -5.56 -2.83
C ALA A 153 2.34 -4.76 -4.09
N SER A 154 2.01 -3.50 -3.90
CA SER A 154 1.89 -2.52 -4.96
C SER A 154 2.65 -1.28 -4.56
N ASP A 155 3.77 -1.03 -5.22
CA ASP A 155 4.68 0.05 -4.85
C ASP A 155 5.56 0.48 -6.04
N TYR A 156 6.43 1.44 -5.80
CA TYR A 156 7.52 1.80 -6.73
C TYR A 156 8.69 0.87 -6.57
N PHE A 157 9.09 0.27 -7.68
CA PHE A 157 10.31 -0.50 -7.77
C PHE A 157 11.28 0.12 -8.78
N LEU A 158 12.56 0.10 -8.47
CA LEU A 158 13.61 0.46 -9.41
C LEU A 158 13.97 -0.78 -10.23
N HIS A 159 13.77 -0.71 -11.54
CA HIS A 159 14.07 -1.83 -12.45
C HIS A 159 15.57 -2.09 -12.61
N HIS A 160 16.42 -1.12 -12.28
CA HIS A 160 17.86 -1.32 -12.28
C HIS A 160 18.56 -0.23 -11.48
N ASN A 161 19.37 -0.62 -10.52
CA ASN A 161 20.20 0.34 -9.80
C ASN A 161 21.56 0.48 -10.53
N ASP A 162 21.55 1.08 -11.73
CA ASP A 162 22.75 1.44 -12.46
C ASP A 162 23.39 2.75 -11.98
N GLY A 163 22.87 3.31 -10.88
CA GLY A 163 23.30 4.59 -10.34
C GLY A 163 22.75 5.81 -11.10
N SER A 164 21.95 5.61 -12.17
CA SER A 164 21.31 6.67 -12.94
C SER A 164 19.95 7.08 -12.38
N GLY A 165 19.48 6.38 -11.35
CA GLY A 165 18.17 6.59 -10.73
C GLY A 165 18.02 8.01 -10.20
N ASP A 166 16.92 8.64 -10.59
CA ASP A 166 16.57 9.96 -10.13
C ASP A 166 16.54 9.97 -8.58
N TRP A 167 17.44 10.74 -7.98
CA TRP A 167 17.65 10.84 -6.53
C TRP A 167 16.37 11.22 -5.73
N HIS A 168 15.28 11.54 -6.41
CA HIS A 168 13.99 11.86 -5.81
C HIS A 168 13.26 10.61 -5.25
N VAL A 169 13.61 9.41 -5.69
CA VAL A 169 12.96 8.15 -5.24
C VAL A 169 13.85 7.41 -4.23
N LYS A 170 14.22 8.06 -3.16
CA LYS A 170 15.11 7.48 -2.13
C LYS A 170 14.52 6.28 -1.37
N ALA A 171 13.21 6.08 -1.43
CA ALA A 171 12.52 5.02 -0.72
C ALA A 171 12.21 3.79 -1.60
N ALA A 172 12.40 3.85 -2.92
CA ALA A 172 12.09 2.71 -3.78
C ALA A 172 13.12 1.57 -3.61
N HIS A 173 12.63 0.35 -3.58
CA HIS A 173 13.46 -0.84 -3.58
C HIS A 173 13.89 -1.22 -5.00
N ASP A 174 15.10 -1.76 -5.12
CA ASP A 174 15.49 -2.50 -6.32
C ASP A 174 14.62 -3.75 -6.43
N GLU A 175 13.88 -3.87 -7.54
CA GLU A 175 12.91 -4.93 -7.78
C GLU A 175 13.57 -6.32 -7.70
N LYS A 176 14.72 -6.48 -8.35
CA LYS A 176 15.45 -7.75 -8.35
C LYS A 176 15.85 -8.18 -6.94
N VAL A 177 16.40 -7.25 -6.14
CA VAL A 177 16.79 -7.53 -4.75
C VAL A 177 15.56 -7.89 -3.91
N TYR A 178 14.44 -7.17 -4.10
CA TYR A 178 13.20 -7.44 -3.40
C TYR A 178 12.68 -8.85 -3.71
N MET A 179 12.65 -9.24 -4.97
CA MET A 179 12.16 -10.54 -5.43
C MET A 179 13.09 -11.70 -5.04
N GLU A 180 14.40 -11.55 -5.21
CA GLU A 180 15.37 -12.58 -4.79
C GLU A 180 15.31 -12.82 -3.28
N THR A 181 15.05 -11.77 -2.51
CA THR A 181 14.87 -11.92 -1.06
C THR A 181 13.55 -12.62 -0.72
N ALA A 182 12.46 -12.34 -1.43
CA ALA A 182 11.21 -13.08 -1.28
C ALA A 182 11.41 -14.60 -1.46
N GLU A 183 12.13 -15.00 -2.51
CA GLU A 183 12.43 -16.40 -2.80
C GLU A 183 13.27 -17.05 -1.69
N LYS A 184 14.25 -16.33 -1.15
CA LYS A 184 15.07 -16.77 -0.01
C LYS A 184 14.22 -17.12 1.23
N TYR A 185 13.11 -16.39 1.43
CA TYR A 185 12.15 -16.64 2.51
C TYR A 185 11.01 -17.59 2.12
N GLY A 186 11.10 -18.22 0.94
CA GLY A 186 10.19 -19.28 0.48
C GLY A 186 8.90 -18.78 -0.17
N LEU A 187 8.83 -17.52 -0.55
CA LEU A 187 7.75 -16.98 -1.37
C LEU A 187 8.14 -17.05 -2.86
N LYS A 188 7.14 -17.19 -3.73
CA LYS A 188 7.33 -17.24 -5.17
C LYS A 188 6.41 -16.23 -5.84
N LEU A 189 6.92 -15.52 -6.84
CA LEU A 189 6.09 -14.68 -7.68
C LEU A 189 5.06 -15.53 -8.43
N ILE A 190 3.79 -15.19 -8.30
CA ILE A 190 2.69 -15.86 -8.99
C ILE A 190 2.01 -14.95 -10.01
N ARG A 191 2.08 -13.64 -9.82
CA ARG A 191 1.49 -12.65 -10.72
C ARG A 191 2.19 -11.31 -10.56
N GLU A 192 2.37 -10.63 -11.66
CA GLU A 192 2.94 -9.30 -11.77
C GLU A 192 2.12 -8.45 -12.73
N TYR A 193 2.04 -7.16 -12.49
CA TYR A 193 1.39 -6.19 -13.36
C TYR A 193 2.09 -4.83 -13.23
N ASP A 194 2.59 -4.32 -14.34
CA ASP A 194 3.12 -2.96 -14.41
C ASP A 194 1.97 -1.96 -14.58
N GLN A 195 1.72 -1.17 -13.55
CA GLN A 195 0.69 -0.13 -13.53
C GLN A 195 1.25 1.28 -13.65
N THR A 196 2.52 1.42 -14.04
CA THR A 196 3.21 2.72 -14.09
C THR A 196 2.42 3.75 -14.89
N GLU A 197 2.05 3.41 -16.13
CA GLU A 197 1.27 4.33 -16.98
C GLU A 197 -0.07 4.71 -16.33
N ASN A 198 -0.72 3.76 -15.66
CA ASN A 198 -2.02 3.99 -15.02
C ASN A 198 -1.95 4.86 -13.76
N THR A 199 -0.78 4.95 -13.10
CA THR A 199 -0.64 5.72 -11.85
C THR A 199 0.00 7.10 -12.06
N MET A 200 0.81 7.26 -13.11
CA MET A 200 1.53 8.50 -13.43
C MET A 200 0.65 9.75 -13.52
N PRO A 201 -0.59 9.72 -14.06
CA PRO A 201 -1.42 10.93 -14.13
C PRO A 201 -1.72 11.55 -12.77
N THR A 202 -1.68 10.78 -11.68
CA THR A 202 -1.82 11.31 -10.32
C THR A 202 -0.69 12.28 -9.97
N LEU A 203 0.56 11.93 -10.32
CA LEU A 203 1.72 12.81 -10.10
C LEU A 203 1.65 14.08 -10.93
N ASP A 204 1.28 13.95 -12.20
CA ASP A 204 1.19 15.08 -13.10
C ASP A 204 0.08 16.05 -12.68
N GLY A 205 -1.06 15.51 -12.25
CA GLY A 205 -2.15 16.28 -11.68
C GLY A 205 -1.75 17.01 -10.39
N VAL A 206 -1.10 16.32 -9.45
CA VAL A 206 -0.64 16.94 -8.19
C VAL A 206 0.38 18.04 -8.46
N LYS A 207 1.31 17.86 -9.39
CA LYS A 207 2.27 18.91 -9.79
C LYS A 207 1.57 20.16 -10.35
N ALA A 208 0.43 20.01 -11.03
CA ALA A 208 -0.33 21.13 -11.57
C ALA A 208 -1.04 21.96 -10.48
N PHE A 209 -1.24 21.39 -9.27
CA PHE A 209 -1.80 22.11 -8.12
C PHE A 209 -0.75 22.84 -7.27
N MET A 210 0.55 22.52 -7.43
CA MET A 210 1.66 23.16 -6.69
C MET A 210 2.18 24.39 -7.40
#